data_a383fd2ae8bedb3f3f98f36089a0066a
#
_entry.id   a383fd2ae8bedb3f3f98f36089a0066a
#
_cell.length_a   1.000
_cell.length_b   1.000
_cell.length_c   1.000
_cell.angle_alpha   90.00
_cell.angle_beta   90.00
_cell.angle_gamma   90.00
#
_symmetry.space_group_name_H-M   'P 1'
#
loop_
_entity.id
_entity.type
_entity.pdbx_description
1 polymer ?
#
loop_
_entity_poly.entity_id
_entity_poly.type
_entity_poly.pdbx_seq_one_letter_code
_entity_poly.pdbx_strand_id
1 'polypeptide(L)'
;VRDNILLPAHLFAKRKAAALAQFGSLDDALRYYMNHLGLSADLENQAAHRLSIGQQQRVAAARAFMGSPSIVIADEPTSSLDEGNQTQLLKLFFALADEQQTALLMVSHDPRLCSYFDRQLQLAEVSQS
;
A
#
# COMPACT_ATOMS: atom_id res chain seq x y z
N VAL A 1 -8.13 -12.59 -1.72
CA VAL A 1 -7.02 -11.65 -1.96
C VAL A 1 -7.24 -10.92 -3.28
N ARG A 2 -7.42 -11.65 -4.36
CA ARG A 2 -7.61 -11.08 -5.71
C ARG A 2 -8.66 -9.96 -5.74
N ASP A 3 -9.87 -10.24 -5.28
CA ASP A 3 -10.98 -9.27 -5.34
C ASP A 3 -10.69 -8.04 -4.47
N ASN A 4 -9.98 -8.23 -3.38
CA ASN A 4 -9.57 -7.15 -2.47
C ASN A 4 -8.60 -6.19 -3.16
N ILE A 5 -7.56 -6.71 -3.80
CA ILE A 5 -6.55 -5.90 -4.51
C ILE A 5 -7.16 -5.19 -5.72
N LEU A 6 -8.01 -5.87 -6.48
CA LEU A 6 -8.63 -5.33 -7.69
C LEU A 6 -9.81 -4.39 -7.43
N LEU A 7 -10.29 -4.30 -6.19
CA LEU A 7 -11.47 -3.52 -5.84
C LEU A 7 -11.43 -2.07 -6.37
N PRO A 8 -10.34 -1.31 -6.23
CA PRO A 8 -10.31 0.06 -6.76
C PRO A 8 -10.46 0.13 -8.27
N ALA A 9 -9.92 -0.84 -9.01
CA ALA A 9 -10.08 -0.90 -10.46
C ALA A 9 -11.51 -1.24 -10.87
N HIS A 10 -12.23 -2.01 -10.06
CA HIS A 10 -13.64 -2.30 -10.32
C HIS A 10 -14.57 -1.15 -9.96
N LEU A 11 -14.23 -0.35 -8.94
CA LEU A 11 -15.06 0.77 -8.48
C LEU A 11 -14.80 2.07 -9.22
N PHE A 12 -13.58 2.30 -9.69
CA PHE A 12 -13.17 3.58 -10.28
C PHE A 12 -12.60 3.38 -11.69
N ALA A 13 -13.33 3.87 -12.69
CA ALA A 13 -12.94 3.75 -14.10
C ALA A 13 -11.54 4.32 -14.39
N LYS A 14 -11.17 5.43 -13.74
CA LYS A 14 -9.85 6.05 -13.89
C LYS A 14 -8.72 5.12 -13.41
N ARG A 15 -8.91 4.43 -12.30
CA ARG A 15 -7.93 3.49 -11.74
C ARG A 15 -7.82 2.24 -12.60
N LYS A 16 -8.94 1.75 -13.11
CA LYS A 16 -8.95 0.64 -14.07
C LYS A 16 -8.20 1.01 -15.34
N ALA A 17 -8.50 2.18 -15.92
CA ALA A 17 -7.83 2.66 -17.13
C ALA A 17 -6.32 2.80 -16.93
N ALA A 18 -5.88 3.34 -15.80
CA ALA A 18 -4.46 3.45 -15.46
C ALA A 18 -3.78 2.09 -15.34
N ALA A 19 -4.41 1.12 -14.68
CA ALA A 19 -3.88 -0.24 -14.57
C ALA A 19 -3.78 -0.93 -15.93
N LEU A 20 -4.79 -0.80 -16.78
CA LEU A 20 -4.78 -1.38 -18.13
C LEU A 20 -3.73 -0.71 -19.03
N ALA A 21 -3.58 0.61 -18.93
CA ALA A 21 -2.57 1.35 -19.71
C ALA A 21 -1.14 0.94 -19.32
N GLN A 22 -0.89 0.71 -18.04
CA GLN A 22 0.43 0.38 -17.52
C GLN A 22 0.77 -1.10 -17.70
N PHE A 23 -0.16 -2.01 -17.48
CA PHE A 23 0.10 -3.45 -17.41
C PHE A 23 -0.55 -4.28 -18.53
N GLY A 24 -1.47 -3.71 -19.30
CA GLY A 24 -2.17 -4.40 -20.37
C GLY A 24 -3.39 -5.19 -19.91
N SER A 25 -3.39 -5.73 -18.70
CA SER A 25 -4.53 -6.46 -18.12
C SER A 25 -4.58 -6.27 -16.60
N LEU A 26 -5.76 -6.51 -16.00
CA LEU A 26 -5.91 -6.51 -14.55
C LEU A 26 -5.17 -7.67 -13.89
N ASP A 27 -5.04 -8.79 -14.57
CA ASP A 27 -4.29 -9.94 -14.06
C ASP A 27 -2.79 -9.63 -13.96
N ASP A 28 -2.24 -8.96 -14.94
CA ASP A 28 -0.82 -8.55 -14.91
C ASP A 28 -0.60 -7.45 -13.85
N ALA A 29 -1.53 -6.52 -13.70
CA ALA A 29 -1.50 -5.55 -12.61
C ALA A 29 -1.52 -6.24 -11.23
N LEU A 30 -2.41 -7.20 -11.04
CA LEU A 30 -2.49 -7.97 -9.80
C LEU A 30 -1.16 -8.66 -9.47
N ARG A 31 -0.58 -9.37 -10.45
CA ARG A 31 0.70 -10.06 -10.29
C ARG A 31 1.84 -9.10 -9.95
N TYR A 32 1.86 -7.94 -10.60
CA TYR A 32 2.84 -6.89 -10.31
C TYR A 32 2.78 -6.46 -8.84
N TYR A 33 1.61 -6.09 -8.33
CA TYR A 33 1.47 -5.64 -6.95
C TYR A 33 1.73 -6.75 -5.94
N MET A 34 1.24 -7.97 -6.20
CA MET A 34 1.52 -9.11 -5.33
C MET A 34 3.02 -9.39 -5.23
N ASN A 35 3.70 -9.41 -6.37
CA ASN A 35 5.15 -9.66 -6.40
C ASN A 35 5.94 -8.56 -5.69
N HIS A 36 5.64 -7.30 -5.95
CA HIS A 36 6.34 -6.16 -5.32
C HIS A 36 6.12 -6.08 -3.81
N LEU A 37 4.99 -6.58 -3.33
CA LEU A 37 4.68 -6.61 -1.90
C LEU A 37 5.03 -7.94 -1.23
N GLY A 38 5.71 -8.83 -1.94
CA GLY A 38 6.15 -10.10 -1.39
C GLY A 38 5.01 -11.05 -1.03
N LEU A 39 3.89 -10.95 -1.76
CA LEU A 39 2.76 -11.87 -1.63
C LEU A 39 2.93 -13.02 -2.62
N SER A 40 2.96 -14.23 -2.11
CA SER A 40 3.08 -15.44 -2.93
C SER A 40 1.84 -15.65 -3.82
N ALA A 41 2.05 -16.13 -5.04
CA ALA A 41 0.98 -16.31 -6.01
C ALA A 41 -0.13 -17.29 -5.56
N ASP A 42 0.20 -18.26 -4.70
CA ASP A 42 -0.76 -19.20 -4.13
C ASP A 42 -1.79 -18.53 -3.20
N LEU A 43 -1.49 -17.31 -2.72
CA LEU A 43 -2.42 -16.55 -1.89
C LEU A 43 -3.53 -15.86 -2.70
N GLU A 44 -3.40 -15.78 -4.02
CA GLU A 44 -4.31 -15.03 -4.88
C GLU A 44 -5.79 -15.36 -4.65
N ASN A 45 -6.10 -16.64 -4.54
CA ASN A 45 -7.47 -17.13 -4.39
C ASN A 45 -7.88 -17.38 -2.93
N GLN A 46 -7.02 -17.05 -1.97
CA GLN A 46 -7.36 -17.20 -0.57
C GLN A 46 -8.22 -16.06 -0.05
N ALA A 47 -9.05 -16.36 0.96
CA ALA A 47 -9.79 -15.35 1.68
C ALA A 47 -8.81 -14.52 2.55
N ALA A 48 -8.93 -13.19 2.50
CA ALA A 48 -8.01 -12.28 3.19
C ALA A 48 -7.96 -12.54 4.71
N HIS A 49 -9.05 -12.95 5.34
CA HIS A 49 -9.10 -13.23 6.77
C HIS A 49 -8.27 -14.46 7.21
N ARG A 50 -7.85 -15.30 6.25
CA ARG A 50 -6.98 -16.45 6.52
C ARG A 50 -5.49 -16.12 6.48
N LEU A 51 -5.15 -14.92 6.05
CA LEU A 51 -3.76 -14.46 5.95
C LEU A 51 -3.23 -14.05 7.34
N SER A 52 -1.91 -14.07 7.48
CA SER A 52 -1.26 -13.43 8.64
C SER A 52 -1.52 -11.91 8.63
N ILE A 53 -1.35 -11.26 9.78
CA ILE A 53 -1.51 -9.81 9.89
C ILE A 53 -0.59 -9.08 8.91
N GLY A 54 0.66 -9.49 8.80
CA GLY A 54 1.61 -8.90 7.85
C GLY A 54 1.18 -9.07 6.40
N GLN A 55 0.66 -10.24 6.03
CA GLN A 55 0.12 -10.48 4.69
C GLN A 55 -1.14 -9.64 4.43
N GLN A 56 -2.02 -9.50 5.41
CA GLN A 56 -3.20 -8.63 5.31
C GLN A 56 -2.81 -7.18 5.07
N GLN A 57 -1.80 -6.66 5.76
CA GLN A 57 -1.28 -5.32 5.57
C GLN A 57 -0.71 -5.13 4.15
N ARG A 58 -0.03 -6.14 3.63
CA ARG A 58 0.50 -6.12 2.26
C ARG A 58 -0.61 -6.14 1.21
N VAL A 59 -1.68 -6.90 1.44
CA VAL A 59 -2.88 -6.88 0.58
C VAL A 59 -3.53 -5.50 0.60
N ALA A 60 -3.67 -4.89 1.78
CA ALA A 60 -4.20 -3.53 1.91
C ALA A 60 -3.35 -2.49 1.17
N ALA A 61 -2.02 -2.63 1.22
CA ALA A 61 -1.10 -1.80 0.45
C ALA A 61 -1.29 -1.97 -1.06
N ALA A 62 -1.34 -3.22 -1.54
CA ALA A 62 -1.60 -3.52 -2.95
C ALA A 62 -2.90 -2.87 -3.44
N ARG A 63 -3.96 -2.98 -2.66
CA ARG A 63 -5.24 -2.34 -2.95
C ARG A 63 -5.11 -0.81 -3.02
N ALA A 64 -4.40 -0.21 -2.09
CA ALA A 64 -4.23 1.24 -2.05
C ALA A 64 -3.47 1.78 -3.28
N PHE A 65 -2.44 1.08 -3.71
CA PHE A 65 -1.61 1.49 -4.86
C PHE A 65 -2.18 1.08 -6.22
N MET A 66 -3.17 0.19 -6.27
CA MET A 66 -3.75 -0.29 -7.52
C MET A 66 -4.23 0.86 -8.40
N GLY A 67 -3.74 0.90 -9.65
CA GLY A 67 -4.09 1.94 -10.61
C GLY A 67 -3.35 3.26 -10.41
N SER A 68 -2.20 3.24 -9.77
CA SER A 68 -1.24 4.37 -9.64
C SER A 68 -1.90 5.68 -9.19
N PRO A 69 -2.49 5.74 -7.98
CA PRO A 69 -3.09 6.96 -7.47
C PRO A 69 -2.04 8.06 -7.26
N SER A 70 -2.48 9.32 -7.26
CA SER A 70 -1.59 10.47 -6.99
C SER A 70 -1.13 10.50 -5.54
N ILE A 71 -1.95 10.02 -4.61
CA ILE A 71 -1.66 9.97 -3.18
C ILE A 71 -2.20 8.69 -2.57
N VAL A 72 -1.45 8.12 -1.64
CA VAL A 72 -1.88 7.04 -0.75
C VAL A 72 -1.83 7.56 0.68
N ILE A 73 -2.90 7.35 1.42
CA ILE A 73 -3.01 7.70 2.83
C ILE A 73 -2.98 6.40 3.64
N ALA A 74 -2.05 6.30 4.57
CA ALA A 74 -1.89 5.15 5.44
C ALA A 74 -1.99 5.59 6.91
N ASP A 75 -2.95 5.03 7.62
CA ASP A 75 -3.19 5.32 9.04
C ASP A 75 -2.66 4.17 9.89
N GLU A 76 -1.56 4.41 10.62
CA GLU A 76 -0.89 3.43 11.49
C GLU A 76 -0.66 2.07 10.82
N PRO A 77 -0.09 2.02 9.59
CA PRO A 77 -0.06 0.79 8.79
C PRO A 77 0.85 -0.29 9.37
N THR A 78 1.74 0.06 10.30
CA THR A 78 2.73 -0.86 10.88
C THR A 78 2.51 -1.15 12.36
N SER A 79 1.48 -0.58 12.98
CA SER A 79 1.27 -0.66 14.43
C SER A 79 1.08 -2.09 14.96
N SER A 80 0.55 -3.00 14.14
CA SER A 80 0.30 -4.40 14.53
C SER A 80 1.48 -5.35 14.22
N LEU A 81 2.58 -4.81 13.69
CA LEU A 81 3.73 -5.61 13.25
C LEU A 81 4.90 -5.46 14.22
N ASP A 82 5.73 -6.51 14.33
CA ASP A 82 7.03 -6.42 14.99
C ASP A 82 7.99 -5.52 14.18
N GLU A 83 9.10 -5.11 14.80
CA GLU A 83 10.03 -4.14 14.23
C GLU A 83 10.62 -4.57 12.88
N GLY A 84 10.97 -5.84 12.72
CA GLY A 84 11.50 -6.37 11.46
C GLY A 84 10.49 -6.32 10.33
N ASN A 85 9.25 -6.72 10.60
CA ASN A 85 8.16 -6.67 9.64
C ASN A 85 7.73 -5.24 9.33
N GLN A 86 7.76 -4.32 10.32
CA GLN A 86 7.53 -2.89 10.11
C GLN A 86 8.51 -2.31 9.10
N THR A 87 9.79 -2.51 9.32
CA THR A 87 10.85 -2.01 8.44
C THR A 87 10.69 -2.55 7.02
N GLN A 88 10.40 -3.83 6.89
CA GLN A 88 10.20 -4.47 5.60
C GLN A 88 9.00 -3.89 4.85
N LEU A 89 7.86 -3.73 5.53
CA LEU A 89 6.66 -3.16 4.93
C LEU A 89 6.88 -1.71 4.48
N LEU A 90 7.54 -0.89 5.30
CA LEU A 90 7.87 0.50 4.96
C LEU A 90 8.75 0.58 3.71
N LYS A 91 9.76 -0.26 3.58
CA LYS A 91 10.61 -0.31 2.38
C LYS A 91 9.78 -0.61 1.12
N LEU A 92 8.82 -1.52 1.23
CA LEU A 92 7.92 -1.85 0.11
C LEU A 92 7.00 -0.69 -0.25
N PHE A 93 6.45 0.02 0.75
CA PHE A 93 5.66 1.23 0.54
C PHE A 93 6.46 2.31 -0.22
N PHE A 94 7.67 2.61 0.24
CA PHE A 94 8.49 3.64 -0.38
C PHE A 94 8.91 3.25 -1.80
N ALA A 95 9.27 1.99 -2.03
CA ALA A 95 9.63 1.51 -3.35
C ALA A 95 8.47 1.67 -4.35
N LEU A 96 7.25 1.29 -3.96
CA LEU A 96 6.07 1.48 -4.80
C LEU A 96 5.73 2.95 -5.03
N ALA A 97 5.80 3.77 -3.98
CA ALA A 97 5.51 5.20 -4.08
C ALA A 97 6.47 5.89 -5.05
N ASP A 98 7.75 5.58 -4.97
CA ASP A 98 8.77 6.13 -5.88
C ASP A 98 8.55 5.66 -7.31
N GLU A 99 8.31 4.37 -7.52
CA GLU A 99 8.13 3.79 -8.85
C GLU A 99 6.88 4.33 -9.55
N GLN A 100 5.81 4.54 -8.80
CA GLN A 100 4.53 5.03 -9.34
C GLN A 100 4.38 6.55 -9.28
N GLN A 101 5.35 7.28 -8.74
CA GLN A 101 5.26 8.72 -8.52
C GLN A 101 4.04 9.09 -7.65
N THR A 102 3.76 8.27 -6.65
CA THR A 102 2.66 8.45 -5.69
C THR A 102 3.17 9.16 -4.45
N ALA A 103 2.48 10.21 -4.00
CA ALA A 103 2.73 10.82 -2.71
C ALA A 103 2.21 9.90 -1.59
N LEU A 104 2.99 9.74 -0.53
CA LEU A 104 2.62 8.92 0.62
C LEU A 104 2.42 9.81 1.85
N LEU A 105 1.18 9.84 2.34
CA LEU A 105 0.83 10.48 3.61
C LEU A 105 0.60 9.40 4.66
N MET A 106 1.42 9.39 5.69
CA MET A 106 1.33 8.39 6.76
C MET A 106 1.01 9.04 8.10
N VAL A 107 0.03 8.50 8.79
CA VAL A 107 -0.26 8.87 10.18
C VAL A 107 0.36 7.81 11.09
N SER A 108 1.19 8.25 12.03
CA SER A 108 1.82 7.38 13.01
C SER A 108 2.17 8.15 14.28
N HIS A 109 2.18 7.45 15.42
CA HIS A 109 2.71 7.97 16.68
C HIS A 109 4.14 7.46 16.98
N ASP A 110 4.74 6.70 16.06
CA ASP A 110 6.09 6.16 16.22
C ASP A 110 7.14 7.15 15.70
N PRO A 111 7.94 7.79 16.59
CA PRO A 111 8.94 8.77 16.19
C PRO A 111 10.07 8.20 15.34
N ARG A 112 10.28 6.87 15.36
CA ARG A 112 11.32 6.22 14.56
C ARG A 112 11.05 6.33 13.06
N LEU A 113 9.79 6.54 12.67
CA LEU A 113 9.39 6.64 11.26
C LEU A 113 9.74 8.00 10.64
N CYS A 114 9.98 9.02 11.45
CA CYS A 114 10.22 10.39 10.97
C CYS A 114 11.38 10.49 9.97
N SER A 115 12.44 9.71 10.19
CA SER A 115 13.63 9.72 9.33
C SER A 115 13.38 9.20 7.90
N TYR A 116 12.29 8.50 7.66
CA TYR A 116 11.94 7.98 6.33
C TYR A 116 11.21 8.98 5.44
N PHE A 117 10.73 10.10 6.01
CA PHE A 117 9.86 11.05 5.32
C PHE A 117 10.57 12.38 5.07
N ASP A 118 10.24 13.01 3.94
CA ASP A 118 10.76 14.32 3.55
C ASP A 118 10.21 15.42 4.45
N ARG A 119 9.02 15.25 4.99
CA ARG A 119 8.32 16.23 5.82
C ARG A 119 7.48 15.55 6.89
N GLN A 120 7.45 16.14 8.07
CA GLN A 120 6.57 15.71 9.15
C GLN A 120 5.82 16.91 9.74
N LEU A 121 4.61 16.61 10.21
CA LEU A 121 3.75 17.57 10.90
C LEU A 121 3.32 16.95 12.23
N GLN A 122 3.38 17.73 13.29
CA GLN A 122 2.82 17.34 14.58
C GLN A 122 1.42 17.93 14.72
N LEU A 123 0.44 17.09 15.06
CA LEU A 123 -0.95 17.54 15.16
C LEU A 123 -1.15 18.65 16.20
N ALA A 124 -0.36 18.66 17.28
CA ALA A 124 -0.36 19.74 18.27
C ALA A 124 0.01 21.10 17.67
N GLU A 125 0.88 21.15 16.66
CA GLU A 125 1.26 22.37 15.96
C GLU A 125 0.14 22.85 15.02
N VAL A 126 -0.55 21.93 14.39
CA VAL A 126 -1.67 22.25 13.48
C VAL A 126 -2.87 22.81 14.24
N SER A 127 -3.14 22.33 15.45
CA SER A 127 -4.28 22.79 16.25
C SER A 127 -4.08 24.18 16.89
N GLN A 128 -2.86 24.72 16.87
CA GLN A 128 -2.55 26.07 17.40
C GLN A 128 -2.59 27.17 16.34
N SER A 129 -2.79 26.83 15.11
CA SER A 129 -2.94 27.76 14.00
C SER A 129 -4.43 27.87 13.59
#